data_ff3231182077ab0d858d9be7ccd24029
#
_entry.id   ff3231182077ab0d858d9be7ccd24029
#
_cell.length_a   1.000
_cell.length_b   1.000
_cell.length_c   1.000
_cell.angle_alpha   90.00
_cell.angle_beta   90.00
_cell.angle_gamma   90.00
#
_symmetry.space_group_name_H-M   'P 1'
#
loop_
_entity.id
_entity.type
_entity.pdbx_description
1 polymer ?
#
loop_
_entity_poly.entity_id
_entity_poly.type
_entity_poly.pdbx_seq_one_letter_code
_entity_poly.pdbx_strand_id
1 'polypeptide(L)'
;HQKLNRSIREQKELLLMGGAYGHMAHPFDDYGLTFGELKDIIDLGLQGKLDKEEAVTEKLDGQNIMISAIDGIAVAARNKGDLKRGGMDLKGVRAKFANHIQSVKDAFVFSMKDIASSVEKMSKKDQESLFANGKNWANIEIIYPENKNVIDYDGPATIVLHGILKYNEAWTPSGEVKSGGAKLAAIINKVNKSIKTKFAFKGPNVITMHKDKDYSAKKSKYIGALNKLQNIYRLKDSDELSLYHQHFWLEYILAGANSSDYKNIPDNVLYPLMKRWAFSDKSYKMTEINKLKEDHPKFVEWVRATEKMDHGKMLKDNMKPFEEIFFGVGAEILDNASNYLSANPDKTAKKLRDDLNKAVRSCLLYTSDAADEGLGVDLGGR
;
A
#
# COMPACT_ATOMS: atom_id res chain seq x y z
N HIS A 1 -7.70 23.06 -14.69
CA HIS A 1 -8.25 21.98 -13.86
C HIS A 1 -8.22 20.62 -14.57
N GLN A 2 -8.83 20.43 -15.77
CA GLN A 2 -8.88 19.11 -16.45
C GLN A 2 -7.50 18.55 -16.85
N LYS A 3 -6.53 19.37 -17.25
CA LYS A 3 -5.16 18.93 -17.57
C LYS A 3 -4.35 18.54 -16.33
N LEU A 4 -4.59 19.19 -15.18
CA LEU A 4 -3.93 18.88 -13.92
C LEU A 4 -4.42 17.54 -13.35
N ASN A 5 -5.74 17.30 -13.39
CA ASN A 5 -6.35 16.05 -12.94
C ASN A 5 -5.92 14.84 -13.80
N ARG A 6 -5.64 15.05 -15.09
CA ARG A 6 -5.13 13.99 -15.97
C ARG A 6 -3.68 13.63 -15.62
N SER A 7 -2.82 14.60 -15.33
CA SER A 7 -1.44 14.38 -14.90
C SER A 7 -1.38 13.69 -13.52
N ILE A 8 -2.27 14.03 -12.60
CA ILE A 8 -2.36 13.40 -11.28
C ILE A 8 -2.86 11.96 -11.40
N ARG A 9 -3.83 11.67 -12.29
CA ARG A 9 -4.27 10.30 -12.58
C ARG A 9 -3.15 9.44 -13.20
N GLU A 10 -2.36 10.00 -14.11
CA GLU A 10 -1.22 9.30 -14.71
C GLU A 10 -0.09 9.05 -13.69
N GLN A 11 0.14 9.96 -12.74
CA GLN A 11 1.05 9.73 -11.61
C GLN A 11 0.48 8.74 -10.58
N LYS A 12 -0.85 8.72 -10.37
CA LYS A 12 -1.55 7.74 -9.55
C LYS A 12 -1.32 6.30 -10.05
N GLU A 13 -1.31 6.09 -11.36
CA GLU A 13 -0.95 4.79 -11.96
C GLU A 13 0.52 4.43 -11.74
N LEU A 14 1.43 5.41 -11.63
CA LEU A 14 2.85 5.17 -11.36
C LEU A 14 3.14 4.86 -9.88
N LEU A 15 2.48 5.53 -8.94
CA LEU A 15 2.63 5.31 -7.49
C LEU A 15 2.02 3.97 -7.02
N LEU A 16 0.97 3.50 -7.70
CA LEU A 16 0.39 2.17 -7.50
C LEU A 16 1.27 1.01 -8.01
N MET A 17 2.45 1.30 -8.58
CA MET A 17 3.30 0.32 -9.25
C MET A 17 4.54 -0.13 -8.46
N GLY A 18 4.54 0.03 -7.17
CA GLY A 18 5.55 -0.56 -6.27
C GLY A 18 5.30 -2.06 -6.07
N GLY A 19 5.84 -2.88 -6.95
CA GLY A 19 5.57 -4.31 -7.00
C GLY A 19 4.32 -4.65 -7.83
N ALA A 20 4.08 -5.92 -8.09
CA ALA A 20 2.95 -6.35 -8.91
C ALA A 20 1.58 -6.06 -8.25
N TYR A 21 1.57 -5.84 -6.93
CA TYR A 21 0.38 -5.54 -6.13
C TYR A 21 0.34 -4.10 -5.57
N GLY A 22 1.37 -3.28 -5.82
CA GLY A 22 1.53 -1.96 -5.24
C GLY A 22 1.85 -1.99 -3.74
N HIS A 23 2.35 -0.88 -3.21
CA HIS A 23 2.34 -0.66 -1.77
C HIS A 23 0.91 -0.33 -1.35
N MET A 24 0.45 -0.87 -0.21
CA MET A 24 -0.80 -0.41 0.39
C MET A 24 -0.59 1.05 0.83
N ALA A 25 -1.17 1.97 0.07
CA ALA A 25 -1.16 3.38 0.40
C ALA A 25 -2.17 3.65 1.53
N HIS A 26 -1.84 4.58 2.42
CA HIS A 26 -2.83 5.11 3.35
C HIS A 26 -3.82 6.00 2.58
N PRO A 27 -5.05 6.18 3.06
CA PRO A 27 -6.01 7.07 2.38
C PRO A 27 -5.47 8.49 2.16
N PHE A 28 -4.66 9.00 3.07
CA PHE A 28 -4.06 10.34 2.97
C PHE A 28 -2.85 10.42 2.02
N ASP A 29 -2.32 9.29 1.54
CA ASP A 29 -1.29 9.25 0.48
C ASP A 29 -1.91 9.41 -0.91
N ASP A 30 -3.22 9.18 -1.04
CA ASP A 30 -3.95 9.38 -2.28
C ASP A 30 -4.48 10.82 -2.38
N TYR A 31 -3.68 11.69 -2.94
CA TYR A 31 -4.03 13.11 -3.12
C TYR A 31 -5.23 13.36 -4.04
N GLY A 32 -5.71 12.37 -4.76
CA GLY A 32 -6.90 12.44 -5.60
C GLY A 32 -8.20 12.10 -4.85
N LEU A 33 -8.13 11.62 -3.61
CA LEU A 33 -9.32 11.44 -2.79
C LEU A 33 -9.87 12.81 -2.36
N THR A 34 -11.18 12.94 -2.42
CA THR A 34 -11.91 14.09 -1.91
C THR A 34 -12.07 14.01 -0.39
N PHE A 35 -12.30 15.15 0.26
CA PHE A 35 -12.62 15.17 1.69
C PHE A 35 -13.88 14.38 2.02
N GLY A 36 -14.87 14.35 1.10
CA GLY A 36 -16.06 13.48 1.24
C GLY A 36 -15.68 12.02 1.25
N GLU A 37 -14.86 11.55 0.30
CA GLU A 37 -14.40 10.15 0.26
C GLU A 37 -13.56 9.77 1.49
N LEU A 38 -12.73 10.67 2.00
CA LEU A 38 -12.00 10.45 3.25
C LEU A 38 -12.94 10.30 4.45
N LYS A 39 -14.03 11.07 4.52
CA LYS A 39 -15.08 10.92 5.55
C LYS A 39 -15.83 9.62 5.41
N ASP A 40 -16.12 9.19 4.18
CA ASP A 40 -16.77 7.91 3.91
C ASP A 40 -15.88 6.73 4.33
N ILE A 41 -14.57 6.80 4.10
CA ILE A 41 -13.60 5.79 4.56
C ILE A 41 -13.64 5.68 6.10
N ILE A 42 -13.63 6.81 6.81
CA ILE A 42 -13.75 6.83 8.28
C ILE A 42 -15.08 6.20 8.73
N ASP A 43 -16.18 6.59 8.11
CA ASP A 43 -17.52 6.11 8.44
C ASP A 43 -17.65 4.61 8.20
N LEU A 44 -17.27 4.13 7.02
CA LEU A 44 -17.31 2.72 6.66
C LEU A 44 -16.38 1.87 7.55
N GLY A 45 -15.20 2.38 7.87
CA GLY A 45 -14.26 1.72 8.77
C GLY A 45 -14.86 1.47 10.15
N LEU A 46 -15.42 2.50 10.75
CA LEU A 46 -16.08 2.39 12.07
C LEU A 46 -17.38 1.59 12.05
N GLN A 47 -18.02 1.46 10.88
CA GLN A 47 -19.16 0.56 10.69
C GLN A 47 -18.77 -0.91 10.51
N GLY A 48 -17.46 -1.21 10.35
CA GLY A 48 -17.00 -2.54 9.96
C GLY A 48 -17.31 -2.90 8.50
N LYS A 49 -17.43 -1.88 7.62
CA LYS A 49 -17.84 -2.01 6.22
C LYS A 49 -16.82 -1.43 5.25
N LEU A 50 -15.53 -1.53 5.55
CA LEU A 50 -14.47 -1.04 4.65
C LEU A 50 -14.38 -1.78 3.32
N ASP A 51 -15.14 -2.83 3.21
CA ASP A 51 -15.08 -3.74 2.10
C ASP A 51 -16.03 -3.33 0.96
N LYS A 52 -15.51 -2.65 0.00
CA LYS A 52 -15.89 -2.95 -1.39
C LYS A 52 -15.48 -4.39 -1.78
N GLU A 53 -14.66 -5.02 -0.98
CA GLU A 53 -14.20 -6.40 -1.00
C GLU A 53 -14.85 -7.12 0.19
N GLU A 54 -15.38 -8.32 -0.02
CA GLU A 54 -16.30 -9.01 0.91
C GLU A 54 -15.69 -9.37 2.28
N ALA A 55 -14.43 -8.97 2.59
CA ALA A 55 -13.79 -9.36 3.84
C ALA A 55 -12.54 -8.55 4.20
N VAL A 56 -12.34 -8.25 5.48
CA VAL A 56 -11.07 -7.77 6.03
C VAL A 56 -10.13 -8.95 6.18
N THR A 57 -8.92 -8.86 5.63
CA THR A 57 -7.91 -9.89 5.70
C THR A 57 -6.68 -9.42 6.46
N GLU A 58 -5.98 -10.36 7.11
CA GLU A 58 -4.70 -10.09 7.76
C GLU A 58 -3.62 -9.77 6.72
N LYS A 59 -2.87 -8.68 6.96
CA LYS A 59 -1.63 -8.42 6.22
C LYS A 59 -0.51 -9.26 6.85
N LEU A 60 0.03 -10.18 6.07
CA LEU A 60 1.12 -11.04 6.48
C LEU A 60 2.48 -10.42 6.11
N ASP A 61 3.50 -10.70 6.90
CA ASP A 61 4.88 -10.28 6.66
C ASP A 61 5.72 -11.48 6.22
N GLY A 62 5.47 -11.95 5.02
CA GLY A 62 6.17 -13.06 4.39
C GLY A 62 6.89 -12.65 3.10
N GLN A 63 7.09 -13.62 2.22
CA GLN A 63 7.65 -13.40 0.88
C GLN A 63 6.53 -13.33 -0.14
N ASN A 64 6.18 -12.12 -0.60
CA ASN A 64 5.12 -11.95 -1.58
C ASN A 64 5.56 -12.35 -3.00
N ILE A 65 4.72 -13.08 -3.72
CA ILE A 65 4.86 -13.40 -5.13
C ILE A 65 3.47 -13.65 -5.74
N MET A 66 3.32 -13.45 -7.03
CA MET A 66 2.10 -13.81 -7.73
C MET A 66 2.30 -15.11 -8.50
N ILE A 67 1.25 -15.91 -8.60
CA ILE A 67 1.23 -17.16 -9.35
C ILE A 67 0.07 -17.22 -10.33
N SER A 68 0.27 -17.91 -11.42
CA SER A 68 -0.75 -18.25 -12.41
C SER A 68 -0.48 -19.63 -13.01
N ALA A 69 -1.33 -20.05 -13.97
CA ALA A 69 -1.08 -21.23 -14.79
C ALA A 69 -1.26 -20.86 -16.27
N ILE A 70 -0.27 -21.22 -17.07
CA ILE A 70 -0.27 -21.05 -18.54
C ILE A 70 -0.01 -22.42 -19.16
N ASP A 71 -0.90 -22.86 -20.03
CA ASP A 71 -0.85 -24.17 -20.68
C ASP A 71 -0.65 -25.35 -19.69
N GLY A 72 -1.26 -25.22 -18.51
CA GLY A 72 -1.15 -26.21 -17.44
C GLY A 72 0.13 -26.13 -16.60
N ILE A 73 1.03 -25.22 -16.89
CA ILE A 73 2.28 -25.00 -16.18
C ILE A 73 2.13 -23.86 -15.19
N ALA A 74 2.47 -24.11 -13.92
CA ALA A 74 2.51 -23.06 -12.92
C ALA A 74 3.62 -22.05 -13.22
N VAL A 75 3.30 -20.79 -13.18
CA VAL A 75 4.23 -19.67 -13.38
C VAL A 75 4.13 -18.66 -12.25
N ALA A 76 5.23 -18.00 -11.95
CA ALA A 76 5.32 -17.00 -10.90
C ALA A 76 5.79 -15.65 -11.43
N ALA A 77 5.36 -14.54 -10.83
CA ALA A 77 5.78 -13.19 -11.17
C ALA A 77 6.03 -12.36 -9.89
N ARG A 78 7.17 -11.68 -9.84
CA ARG A 78 7.53 -10.80 -8.72
C ARG A 78 7.15 -9.34 -8.97
N ASN A 79 7.02 -8.97 -10.24
CA ASN A 79 6.74 -7.60 -10.67
C ASN A 79 6.04 -7.59 -12.04
N LYS A 80 5.60 -6.41 -12.47
CA LYS A 80 4.92 -6.23 -13.77
C LYS A 80 5.76 -6.68 -14.97
N GLY A 81 7.07 -6.56 -14.91
CA GLY A 81 7.96 -7.04 -15.96
C GLY A 81 7.92 -8.57 -16.11
N ASP A 82 7.83 -9.28 -14.98
CA ASP A 82 7.67 -10.74 -15.00
C ASP A 82 6.29 -11.14 -15.56
N LEU A 83 5.22 -10.41 -15.18
CA LEU A 83 3.87 -10.62 -15.74
C LEU A 83 3.85 -10.51 -17.26
N LYS A 84 4.44 -9.43 -17.78
CA LYS A 84 4.50 -9.15 -19.23
C LYS A 84 5.25 -10.23 -20.02
N ARG A 85 6.18 -10.92 -19.38
CA ARG A 85 6.93 -12.04 -19.99
C ARG A 85 6.25 -13.39 -19.82
N GLY A 86 5.02 -13.43 -19.28
CA GLY A 86 4.30 -14.66 -19.00
C GLY A 86 4.74 -15.38 -17.72
N GLY A 87 5.46 -14.67 -16.84
CA GLY A 87 5.95 -15.25 -15.59
C GLY A 87 7.18 -16.16 -15.75
N MET A 88 7.50 -16.85 -14.68
CA MET A 88 8.65 -17.77 -14.57
C MET A 88 8.14 -19.13 -14.07
N ASP A 89 8.51 -20.19 -14.74
CA ASP A 89 8.36 -21.55 -14.24
C ASP A 89 9.33 -21.83 -13.07
N LEU A 90 9.35 -23.03 -12.54
CA LEU A 90 10.25 -23.43 -11.46
C LEU A 90 11.74 -23.20 -11.81
N LYS A 91 12.13 -23.41 -13.07
CA LYS A 91 13.50 -23.18 -13.53
C LYS A 91 13.83 -21.67 -13.52
N GLY A 92 12.92 -20.85 -14.00
CA GLY A 92 13.03 -19.40 -13.98
C GLY A 92 13.12 -18.84 -12.56
N VAL A 93 12.29 -19.36 -11.63
CA VAL A 93 12.35 -18.97 -10.22
C VAL A 93 13.70 -19.34 -9.61
N ARG A 94 14.23 -20.52 -9.85
CA ARG A 94 15.58 -20.91 -9.40
C ARG A 94 16.66 -19.96 -9.92
N ALA A 95 16.60 -19.60 -11.19
CA ALA A 95 17.57 -18.68 -11.79
C ALA A 95 17.47 -17.27 -11.19
N LYS A 96 16.24 -16.75 -11.02
CA LYS A 96 16.01 -15.40 -10.47
C LYS A 96 16.55 -15.26 -9.05
N PHE A 97 16.38 -16.26 -8.21
CA PHE A 97 16.79 -16.22 -6.80
C PHE A 97 18.14 -16.88 -6.52
N ALA A 98 18.90 -17.27 -7.56
CA ALA A 98 20.18 -17.97 -7.42
C ALA A 98 21.21 -17.25 -6.54
N ASN A 99 21.24 -15.92 -6.62
CA ASN A 99 22.20 -15.07 -5.91
C ASN A 99 21.68 -14.51 -4.57
N HIS A 100 20.49 -14.93 -4.12
CA HIS A 100 19.96 -14.53 -2.82
C HIS A 100 20.50 -15.44 -1.71
N ILE A 101 20.40 -15.00 -0.44
CA ILE A 101 20.72 -15.84 0.71
C ILE A 101 19.90 -17.12 0.68
N GLN A 102 20.45 -18.20 1.24
CA GLN A 102 19.89 -19.55 1.09
C GLN A 102 18.43 -19.64 1.56
N SER A 103 18.08 -19.02 2.69
CA SER A 103 16.71 -19.03 3.23
C SER A 103 15.68 -18.38 2.29
N VAL A 104 16.01 -17.26 1.65
CA VAL A 104 15.17 -16.62 0.63
C VAL A 104 15.01 -17.49 -0.60
N LYS A 105 16.12 -18.03 -1.10
CA LYS A 105 16.12 -18.95 -2.24
C LYS A 105 15.26 -20.18 -1.98
N ASP A 106 15.40 -20.80 -0.81
CA ASP A 106 14.64 -21.98 -0.40
C ASP A 106 13.14 -21.65 -0.27
N ALA A 107 12.78 -20.51 0.30
CA ALA A 107 11.40 -20.08 0.41
C ALA A 107 10.71 -20.05 -0.97
N PHE A 108 11.32 -19.39 -1.95
CA PHE A 108 10.74 -19.27 -3.30
C PHE A 108 10.79 -20.57 -4.09
N VAL A 109 11.91 -21.30 -4.04
CA VAL A 109 12.08 -22.53 -4.83
C VAL A 109 11.19 -23.66 -4.32
N PHE A 110 11.12 -23.86 -2.99
CA PHE A 110 10.30 -24.93 -2.43
C PHE A 110 8.81 -24.63 -2.54
N SER A 111 8.39 -23.36 -2.32
CA SER A 111 7.00 -22.96 -2.53
C SER A 111 6.57 -23.17 -3.98
N MET A 112 7.42 -22.73 -4.94
CA MET A 112 7.10 -22.90 -6.36
C MET A 112 7.07 -24.38 -6.78
N LYS A 113 7.88 -25.25 -6.17
CA LYS A 113 7.82 -26.68 -6.40
C LYS A 113 6.49 -27.26 -5.95
N ASP A 114 6.03 -26.91 -4.75
CA ASP A 114 4.75 -27.38 -4.21
C ASP A 114 3.57 -26.85 -5.03
N ILE A 115 3.61 -25.57 -5.43
CA ILE A 115 2.61 -24.93 -6.30
C ILE A 115 2.54 -25.63 -7.65
N ALA A 116 3.70 -25.88 -8.28
CA ALA A 116 3.75 -26.57 -9.58
C ALA A 116 3.13 -27.97 -9.50
N SER A 117 3.47 -28.73 -8.46
CA SER A 117 2.90 -30.06 -8.24
C SER A 117 1.39 -30.01 -7.99
N SER A 118 0.91 -28.99 -7.29
CA SER A 118 -0.51 -28.77 -7.03
C SER A 118 -1.26 -28.41 -8.31
N VAL A 119 -0.74 -27.46 -9.10
CA VAL A 119 -1.35 -26.99 -10.36
C VAL A 119 -1.41 -28.14 -11.39
N GLU A 120 -0.38 -28.94 -11.50
CA GLU A 120 -0.35 -30.13 -12.38
C GLU A 120 -1.51 -31.10 -12.08
N LYS A 121 -1.92 -31.22 -10.82
CA LYS A 121 -3.02 -32.09 -10.38
C LYS A 121 -4.39 -31.45 -10.44
N MET A 122 -4.47 -30.15 -10.67
CA MET A 122 -5.75 -29.46 -10.83
C MET A 122 -6.43 -29.86 -12.14
N SER A 123 -7.75 -29.91 -12.14
CA SER A 123 -8.50 -30.09 -13.37
C SER A 123 -8.31 -28.89 -14.31
N LYS A 124 -8.35 -29.11 -15.63
CA LYS A 124 -8.30 -28.02 -16.63
C LYS A 124 -9.37 -26.97 -16.39
N LYS A 125 -10.57 -27.40 -15.95
CA LYS A 125 -11.68 -26.52 -15.61
C LYS A 125 -11.33 -25.60 -14.42
N ASP A 126 -10.70 -26.12 -13.38
CA ASP A 126 -10.29 -25.35 -12.22
C ASP A 126 -9.18 -24.37 -12.58
N GLN A 127 -8.18 -24.81 -13.35
CA GLN A 127 -7.11 -23.93 -13.84
C GLN A 127 -7.66 -22.79 -14.69
N GLU A 128 -8.57 -23.06 -15.63
CA GLU A 128 -9.18 -22.04 -16.48
C GLU A 128 -10.02 -21.07 -15.66
N SER A 129 -10.85 -21.56 -14.72
CA SER A 129 -11.73 -20.70 -13.91
C SER A 129 -10.97 -19.75 -12.99
N LEU A 130 -9.78 -20.13 -12.51
CA LEU A 130 -8.98 -19.35 -11.58
C LEU A 130 -7.91 -18.51 -12.29
N PHE A 131 -7.19 -19.11 -13.23
CA PHE A 131 -6.02 -18.48 -13.85
C PHE A 131 -6.27 -17.94 -15.26
N ALA A 132 -7.35 -18.36 -15.93
CA ALA A 132 -7.72 -17.93 -17.29
C ALA A 132 -6.51 -17.92 -18.24
N ASN A 133 -5.74 -19.02 -18.23
CA ASN A 133 -4.51 -19.20 -19.00
C ASN A 133 -3.54 -18.01 -18.92
N GLY A 134 -3.23 -17.58 -17.69
CA GLY A 134 -2.26 -16.52 -17.44
C GLY A 134 -2.83 -15.08 -17.45
N LYS A 135 -4.16 -14.90 -17.65
CA LYS A 135 -4.81 -13.57 -17.52
C LYS A 135 -5.15 -13.22 -16.09
N ASN A 136 -5.26 -14.21 -15.21
CA ASN A 136 -5.54 -14.02 -13.80
C ASN A 136 -4.33 -14.49 -12.97
N TRP A 137 -3.99 -13.71 -11.94
CA TRP A 137 -2.82 -13.98 -11.08
C TRP A 137 -3.22 -13.95 -9.62
N ALA A 138 -2.93 -15.05 -8.93
CA ALA A 138 -3.15 -15.14 -7.49
C ALA A 138 -2.00 -14.48 -6.73
N ASN A 139 -2.33 -13.58 -5.83
CA ASN A 139 -1.39 -13.01 -4.87
C ASN A 139 -1.19 -13.98 -3.72
N ILE A 140 0.05 -14.34 -3.44
CA ILE A 140 0.39 -15.26 -2.36
C ILE A 140 1.48 -14.71 -1.46
N GLU A 141 1.42 -15.09 -0.21
CA GLU A 141 2.45 -14.84 0.78
C GLU A 141 3.08 -16.17 1.23
N ILE A 142 4.40 -16.25 1.12
CA ILE A 142 5.17 -17.43 1.53
C ILE A 142 5.72 -17.15 2.92
N ILE A 143 5.22 -17.87 3.91
CA ILE A 143 5.73 -17.87 5.28
C ILE A 143 6.66 -19.07 5.42
N TYR A 144 7.95 -18.80 5.53
CA TYR A 144 8.99 -19.82 5.64
C TYR A 144 9.78 -19.59 6.93
N PRO A 145 9.69 -20.51 7.91
CA PRO A 145 10.26 -20.29 9.23
C PRO A 145 11.76 -20.02 9.26
N GLU A 146 12.50 -20.59 8.29
CA GLU A 146 13.95 -20.39 8.17
C GLU A 146 14.30 -19.04 7.50
N ASN A 147 13.31 -18.30 6.97
CA ASN A 147 13.46 -16.97 6.40
C ASN A 147 12.51 -15.99 7.10
N LYS A 148 12.91 -15.57 8.30
CA LYS A 148 12.13 -14.64 9.12
C LYS A 148 12.27 -13.22 8.56
N ASN A 149 11.16 -12.52 8.47
CA ASN A 149 11.10 -11.08 8.28
C ASN A 149 10.96 -10.39 9.66
N VAL A 150 10.22 -9.30 9.75
CA VAL A 150 9.97 -8.57 11.00
C VAL A 150 9.14 -9.42 11.98
N ILE A 151 8.19 -10.21 11.47
CA ILE A 151 7.32 -11.07 12.30
C ILE A 151 7.85 -12.51 12.28
N ASP A 152 8.09 -13.06 13.46
CA ASP A 152 8.42 -14.47 13.64
C ASP A 152 7.12 -15.29 13.73
N TYR A 153 6.81 -16.01 12.66
CA TYR A 153 5.67 -16.91 12.61
C TYR A 153 6.07 -18.30 13.16
N ASP A 154 5.63 -18.62 14.36
CA ASP A 154 5.74 -19.97 14.89
C ASP A 154 4.82 -20.90 14.11
N GLY A 155 5.36 -21.99 13.57
CA GLY A 155 4.56 -23.02 12.91
C GLY A 155 5.18 -23.57 11.62
N PRO A 156 4.46 -24.41 10.90
CA PRO A 156 4.95 -25.02 9.66
C PRO A 156 5.03 -23.98 8.54
N ALA A 157 5.91 -24.24 7.57
CA ALA A 157 5.96 -23.46 6.33
C ALA A 157 4.56 -23.39 5.69
N THR A 158 4.10 -22.19 5.39
CA THR A 158 2.73 -21.94 4.94
C THR A 158 2.72 -21.00 3.73
N ILE A 159 1.86 -21.31 2.75
CA ILE A 159 1.52 -20.41 1.65
C ILE A 159 0.10 -19.91 1.89
N VAL A 160 -0.04 -18.59 2.03
CA VAL A 160 -1.34 -17.94 2.16
C VAL A 160 -1.75 -17.37 0.80
N LEU A 161 -2.95 -17.73 0.35
CA LEU A 161 -3.52 -17.39 -0.95
C LEU A 161 -4.52 -16.24 -0.73
N HIS A 162 -4.08 -14.98 -0.93
CA HIS A 162 -4.89 -13.80 -0.58
C HIS A 162 -6.08 -13.60 -1.52
N GLY A 163 -5.82 -13.42 -2.82
CA GLY A 163 -6.83 -13.14 -3.83
C GLY A 163 -6.31 -13.39 -5.22
N ILE A 164 -7.17 -13.27 -6.22
CA ILE A 164 -6.80 -13.47 -7.64
C ILE A 164 -7.22 -12.25 -8.43
N LEU A 165 -6.26 -11.48 -8.92
CA LEU A 165 -6.47 -10.33 -9.80
C LEU A 165 -6.59 -10.77 -11.25
N LYS A 166 -7.51 -10.11 -11.95
CA LYS A 166 -7.64 -10.17 -13.42
C LYS A 166 -6.84 -9.06 -14.04
N TYR A 167 -6.12 -9.33 -15.12
CA TYR A 167 -5.35 -8.35 -15.85
C TYR A 167 -5.89 -8.18 -17.26
N ASN A 168 -5.90 -6.92 -17.74
CA ASN A 168 -6.19 -6.60 -19.15
C ASN A 168 -4.92 -6.77 -20.01
N GLU A 169 -5.05 -6.52 -21.32
CA GLU A 169 -3.93 -6.63 -22.28
C GLU A 169 -2.76 -5.65 -21.99
N ALA A 170 -3.03 -4.54 -21.32
CA ALA A 170 -2.02 -3.57 -20.89
C ALA A 170 -1.33 -3.99 -19.59
N TRP A 171 -1.67 -5.14 -19.02
CA TRP A 171 -1.20 -5.63 -17.73
C TRP A 171 -1.53 -4.68 -16.59
N THR A 172 -2.74 -4.13 -16.63
CA THR A 172 -3.33 -3.34 -15.56
C THR A 172 -4.44 -4.17 -14.91
N PRO A 173 -4.54 -4.18 -13.57
CA PRO A 173 -5.64 -4.86 -12.89
C PRO A 173 -7.00 -4.36 -13.40
N SER A 174 -7.89 -5.27 -13.74
CA SER A 174 -9.22 -4.99 -14.30
C SER A 174 -10.36 -5.57 -13.46
N GLY A 175 -10.04 -6.15 -12.32
CA GLY A 175 -10.99 -6.75 -11.37
C GLY A 175 -10.41 -7.95 -10.65
N GLU A 176 -11.24 -8.63 -9.88
CA GLU A 176 -10.88 -9.81 -9.09
C GLU A 176 -11.75 -11.02 -9.42
N VAL A 177 -11.25 -12.20 -9.10
CA VAL A 177 -12.04 -13.43 -9.04
C VAL A 177 -12.70 -13.49 -7.67
N LYS A 178 -14.03 -13.46 -7.62
CA LYS A 178 -14.80 -13.50 -6.37
C LYS A 178 -14.38 -14.67 -5.49
N SER A 179 -13.97 -14.36 -4.25
CA SER A 179 -13.44 -15.32 -3.27
C SER A 179 -12.27 -16.18 -3.82
N GLY A 180 -11.45 -15.59 -4.71
CA GLY A 180 -10.44 -16.34 -5.48
C GLY A 180 -9.42 -17.05 -4.61
N GLY A 181 -8.90 -16.40 -3.57
CA GLY A 181 -7.94 -16.98 -2.63
C GLY A 181 -8.51 -18.19 -1.87
N ALA A 182 -9.72 -18.07 -1.33
CA ALA A 182 -10.37 -19.16 -0.62
C ALA A 182 -10.69 -20.36 -1.54
N LYS A 183 -11.17 -20.08 -2.77
CA LYS A 183 -11.43 -21.13 -3.77
C LYS A 183 -10.15 -21.85 -4.18
N LEU A 184 -9.08 -21.12 -4.44
CA LEU A 184 -7.79 -21.70 -4.81
C LEU A 184 -7.24 -22.56 -3.67
N ALA A 185 -7.30 -22.09 -2.42
CA ALA A 185 -6.90 -22.85 -1.26
C ALA A 185 -7.69 -24.15 -1.11
N ALA A 186 -9.00 -24.11 -1.28
CA ALA A 186 -9.86 -25.30 -1.20
C ALA A 186 -9.50 -26.34 -2.28
N ILE A 187 -9.27 -25.88 -3.51
CA ILE A 187 -8.91 -26.76 -4.64
C ILE A 187 -7.51 -27.35 -4.41
N ILE A 188 -6.52 -26.53 -4.06
CA ILE A 188 -5.16 -26.99 -3.77
C ILE A 188 -5.17 -28.02 -2.62
N ASN A 189 -5.85 -27.72 -1.53
CA ASN A 189 -5.94 -28.65 -0.40
C ASN A 189 -6.61 -29.98 -0.77
N LYS A 190 -7.58 -29.94 -1.69
CA LYS A 190 -8.21 -31.17 -2.23
C LYS A 190 -7.21 -32.01 -3.03
N VAL A 191 -6.48 -31.40 -3.95
CA VAL A 191 -5.51 -32.15 -4.78
C VAL A 191 -4.29 -32.60 -3.97
N ASN A 192 -3.88 -31.82 -2.98
CA ASN A 192 -2.73 -32.12 -2.12
C ASN A 192 -2.96 -33.29 -1.15
N LYS A 193 -4.20 -33.79 -1.01
CA LYS A 193 -4.44 -35.06 -0.30
C LYS A 193 -3.69 -36.23 -0.90
N SER A 194 -3.36 -36.14 -2.18
CA SER A 194 -2.61 -37.19 -2.94
C SER A 194 -1.14 -36.83 -3.20
N ILE A 195 -0.66 -35.69 -2.68
CA ILE A 195 0.69 -35.18 -2.92
C ILE A 195 1.35 -34.84 -1.57
N LYS A 196 2.65 -35.09 -1.47
CA LYS A 196 3.44 -34.66 -0.33
C LYS A 196 4.00 -33.26 -0.63
N THR A 197 3.54 -32.24 0.13
CA THR A 197 4.04 -30.87 0.05
C THR A 197 4.82 -30.50 1.30
N LYS A 198 5.78 -29.57 1.17
CA LYS A 198 6.51 -28.98 2.29
C LYS A 198 5.67 -27.90 2.98
N PHE A 199 4.89 -27.16 2.19
CA PHE A 199 4.06 -26.07 2.67
C PHE A 199 2.61 -26.52 2.92
N ALA A 200 2.02 -26.00 3.99
CA ALA A 200 0.57 -25.95 4.14
C ALA A 200 -0.01 -24.83 3.27
N PHE A 201 -1.17 -25.01 2.69
CA PHE A 201 -1.87 -24.00 1.90
C PHE A 201 -3.09 -23.50 2.66
N LYS A 202 -3.20 -22.18 2.81
CA LYS A 202 -4.32 -21.55 3.50
C LYS A 202 -4.92 -20.47 2.61
N GLY A 203 -6.24 -20.28 2.72
CA GLY A 203 -6.91 -19.08 2.21
C GLY A 203 -6.63 -17.89 3.12
N PRO A 204 -7.13 -16.70 2.75
CA PRO A 204 -7.00 -15.52 3.58
C PRO A 204 -7.71 -15.74 4.93
N ASN A 205 -7.12 -15.27 6.01
CA ASN A 205 -7.81 -15.16 7.28
C ASN A 205 -8.86 -14.06 7.17
N VAL A 206 -10.13 -14.43 7.20
CA VAL A 206 -11.24 -13.49 7.08
C VAL A 206 -11.75 -13.16 8.48
N ILE A 207 -11.84 -11.87 8.78
CA ILE A 207 -12.36 -11.37 10.04
C ILE A 207 -13.72 -10.70 9.76
N THR A 208 -14.77 -11.13 10.42
CA THR A 208 -16.06 -10.43 10.38
C THR A 208 -15.99 -9.22 11.28
N MET A 209 -16.05 -8.04 10.67
CA MET A 209 -16.07 -6.79 11.41
C MET A 209 -17.49 -6.42 11.79
N HIS A 210 -17.65 -5.91 13.01
CA HIS A 210 -18.93 -5.38 13.49
C HIS A 210 -18.85 -3.86 13.61
N LYS A 211 -20.04 -3.23 13.63
CA LYS A 211 -20.14 -1.82 13.95
C LYS A 211 -19.56 -1.56 15.34
N ASP A 212 -18.70 -0.55 15.44
CA ASP A 212 -18.11 -0.14 16.71
C ASP A 212 -19.19 0.23 17.74
N LYS A 213 -19.02 -0.15 19.01
CA LYS A 213 -19.99 0.12 20.08
C LYS A 213 -20.20 1.63 20.30
N ASP A 214 -19.08 2.39 20.18
CA ASP A 214 -19.10 3.84 20.37
C ASP A 214 -19.06 4.59 19.03
N TYR A 215 -19.57 3.94 17.97
CA TYR A 215 -19.53 4.43 16.60
C TYR A 215 -19.85 5.93 16.44
N SER A 216 -20.96 6.40 17.05
CA SER A 216 -21.40 7.79 16.88
C SER A 216 -20.42 8.79 17.46
N ALA A 217 -19.86 8.49 18.63
CA ALA A 217 -18.85 9.35 19.27
C ALA A 217 -17.52 9.34 18.50
N LYS A 218 -17.05 8.16 18.10
CA LYS A 218 -15.82 8.01 17.32
C LYS A 218 -15.95 8.64 15.94
N LYS A 219 -17.06 8.42 15.24
CA LYS A 219 -17.35 9.10 13.97
C LYS A 219 -17.28 10.61 14.13
N SER A 220 -17.96 11.17 15.12
CA SER A 220 -17.96 12.61 15.37
C SER A 220 -16.54 13.15 15.69
N LYS A 221 -15.73 12.39 16.46
CA LYS A 221 -14.34 12.73 16.76
C LYS A 221 -13.50 12.86 15.51
N TYR A 222 -13.45 11.83 14.68
CA TYR A 222 -12.54 11.75 13.54
C TYR A 222 -12.99 12.61 12.36
N ILE A 223 -14.30 12.60 12.04
CA ILE A 223 -14.85 13.51 11.02
C ILE A 223 -14.72 14.96 11.47
N GLY A 224 -14.93 15.26 12.76
CA GLY A 224 -14.72 16.58 13.31
C GLY A 224 -13.26 17.06 13.19
N ALA A 225 -12.29 16.17 13.40
CA ALA A 225 -10.88 16.47 13.20
C ALA A 225 -10.58 16.75 11.71
N LEU A 226 -11.09 15.92 10.79
CA LEU A 226 -10.92 16.11 9.35
C LEU A 226 -11.60 17.42 8.87
N ASN A 227 -12.78 17.77 9.40
CA ASN A 227 -13.45 19.03 9.12
C ASN A 227 -12.62 20.24 9.55
N LYS A 228 -11.88 20.15 10.66
CA LYS A 228 -10.98 21.26 11.10
C LYS A 228 -9.87 21.47 10.07
N LEU A 229 -9.26 20.41 9.54
CA LEU A 229 -8.25 20.52 8.49
C LEU A 229 -8.84 21.12 7.20
N GLN A 230 -9.98 20.60 6.77
CA GLN A 230 -10.72 21.10 5.61
C GLN A 230 -11.01 22.59 5.70
N ASN A 231 -11.42 23.06 6.89
CA ASN A 231 -11.79 24.44 7.14
C ASN A 231 -10.59 25.41 7.16
N ILE A 232 -9.36 24.95 7.36
CA ILE A 232 -8.16 25.80 7.29
C ILE A 232 -8.13 26.56 5.97
N TYR A 233 -8.45 25.88 4.86
CA TYR A 233 -8.46 26.44 3.51
C TYR A 233 -9.86 26.60 2.93
N ARG A 234 -10.92 26.50 3.75
CA ARG A 234 -12.35 26.61 3.35
C ARG A 234 -12.72 25.64 2.22
N LEU A 235 -12.14 24.44 2.24
CA LEU A 235 -12.39 23.42 1.25
C LEU A 235 -13.77 22.77 1.45
N LYS A 236 -14.30 22.19 0.36
CA LYS A 236 -15.58 21.47 0.32
C LYS A 236 -15.34 19.96 0.34
N ASP A 237 -16.38 19.19 0.60
CA ASP A 237 -16.31 17.72 0.54
C ASP A 237 -15.98 17.21 -0.86
N SER A 238 -16.29 17.97 -1.91
CA SER A 238 -15.94 17.67 -3.29
C SER A 238 -14.49 17.98 -3.68
N ASP A 239 -13.75 18.67 -2.80
CA ASP A 239 -12.39 19.09 -3.10
C ASP A 239 -11.41 17.95 -2.75
N GLU A 240 -10.42 17.75 -3.61
CA GLU A 240 -9.41 16.73 -3.43
C GLU A 240 -8.37 17.14 -2.38
N LEU A 241 -7.77 16.16 -1.72
CA LEU A 241 -6.66 16.36 -0.79
C LEU A 241 -5.48 17.09 -1.44
N SER A 242 -5.29 16.90 -2.75
CA SER A 242 -4.29 17.65 -3.54
C SER A 242 -4.44 19.17 -3.39
N LEU A 243 -5.66 19.67 -3.27
CA LEU A 243 -5.91 21.10 -3.13
C LEU A 243 -5.47 21.64 -1.75
N TYR A 244 -5.63 20.82 -0.69
CA TYR A 244 -5.11 21.13 0.64
C TYR A 244 -3.58 21.31 0.61
N HIS A 245 -2.87 20.38 -0.03
CA HIS A 245 -1.42 20.45 -0.17
C HIS A 245 -0.96 21.63 -1.03
N GLN A 246 -1.71 21.96 -2.08
CA GLN A 246 -1.42 23.15 -2.90
C GLN A 246 -1.51 24.43 -2.05
N HIS A 247 -2.57 24.61 -1.27
CA HIS A 247 -2.72 25.78 -0.41
C HIS A 247 -1.60 25.89 0.61
N PHE A 248 -1.27 24.80 1.29
CA PHE A 248 -0.17 24.76 2.26
C PHE A 248 1.15 25.24 1.63
N TRP A 249 1.52 24.66 0.48
CA TRP A 249 2.78 25.00 -0.16
C TRP A 249 2.78 26.38 -0.81
N LEU A 250 1.65 26.85 -1.33
CA LEU A 250 1.52 28.23 -1.82
C LEU A 250 1.73 29.23 -0.69
N GLU A 251 1.09 29.04 0.46
CA GLU A 251 1.29 29.91 1.63
C GLU A 251 2.75 29.89 2.11
N TYR A 252 3.35 28.70 2.18
CA TYR A 252 4.74 28.54 2.60
C TYR A 252 5.72 29.28 1.64
N ILE A 253 5.52 29.12 0.32
CA ILE A 253 6.36 29.78 -0.69
C ILE A 253 6.17 31.29 -0.66
N LEU A 254 4.93 31.75 -0.55
CA LEU A 254 4.64 33.17 -0.46
C LEU A 254 5.24 33.81 0.81
N ALA A 255 5.18 33.15 1.94
CA ALA A 255 5.81 33.60 3.18
C ALA A 255 7.34 33.69 3.02
N GLY A 256 7.97 32.69 2.43
CA GLY A 256 9.41 32.69 2.14
C GLY A 256 9.82 33.76 1.13
N ALA A 257 9.05 33.97 0.08
CA ALA A 257 9.27 35.01 -0.91
C ALA A 257 9.14 36.41 -0.27
N ASN A 258 8.10 36.65 0.54
CA ASN A 258 7.86 37.89 1.23
C ASN A 258 8.93 38.24 2.29
N SER A 259 9.49 37.23 2.94
CA SER A 259 10.58 37.37 3.91
C SER A 259 11.95 37.57 3.27
N SER A 260 12.06 37.31 1.97
CA SER A 260 13.28 37.48 1.17
C SER A 260 13.24 38.79 0.33
N ASP A 261 13.88 38.76 -0.83
CA ASP A 261 13.92 39.85 -1.79
C ASP A 261 12.95 39.72 -2.98
N TYR A 262 12.00 38.77 -2.92
CA TYR A 262 11.08 38.44 -4.04
C TYR A 262 9.61 38.61 -3.63
N LYS A 263 9.23 39.82 -3.20
CA LYS A 263 7.89 40.10 -2.65
C LYS A 263 6.72 39.86 -3.63
N ASN A 264 6.94 40.03 -4.91
CA ASN A 264 5.94 39.85 -5.98
C ASN A 264 6.30 38.68 -6.87
N ILE A 265 6.42 37.49 -6.26
CA ILE A 265 6.73 36.25 -6.99
C ILE A 265 5.66 35.98 -8.08
N PRO A 266 6.02 35.89 -9.37
CA PRO A 266 5.05 35.64 -10.44
C PRO A 266 4.59 34.22 -10.50
N ASP A 267 3.41 33.99 -11.08
CA ASP A 267 2.75 32.72 -11.19
C ASP A 267 3.60 31.64 -11.89
N ASN A 268 4.40 32.03 -12.88
CA ASN A 268 5.29 31.11 -13.61
C ASN A 268 6.49 30.62 -12.79
N VAL A 269 6.73 31.19 -11.61
CA VAL A 269 7.69 30.69 -10.62
C VAL A 269 6.96 30.01 -9.46
N LEU A 270 5.92 30.67 -8.94
CA LEU A 270 5.16 30.22 -7.77
C LEU A 270 4.54 28.82 -7.97
N TYR A 271 3.74 28.66 -9.01
CA TYR A 271 3.04 27.37 -9.23
C TYR A 271 3.96 26.21 -9.62
N PRO A 272 5.00 26.37 -10.45
CA PRO A 272 5.95 25.30 -10.70
C PRO A 272 6.73 24.89 -9.45
N LEU A 273 7.13 25.84 -8.60
CA LEU A 273 7.81 25.55 -7.34
C LEU A 273 6.87 24.84 -6.35
N MET A 274 5.62 25.27 -6.26
CA MET A 274 4.59 24.60 -5.47
C MET A 274 4.41 23.14 -5.92
N LYS A 275 4.26 22.87 -7.22
CA LYS A 275 4.11 21.51 -7.75
C LYS A 275 5.34 20.65 -7.43
N ARG A 276 6.52 21.24 -7.53
CA ARG A 276 7.78 20.56 -7.21
C ARG A 276 7.79 20.11 -5.75
N TRP A 277 7.35 20.94 -4.84
CA TRP A 277 7.36 20.64 -3.40
C TRP A 277 6.17 19.81 -2.94
N ALA A 278 4.98 20.11 -3.42
CA ALA A 278 3.76 19.40 -3.03
C ALA A 278 3.69 17.98 -3.61
N PHE A 279 4.16 17.79 -4.85
CA PHE A 279 3.92 16.55 -5.62
C PHE A 279 5.18 15.91 -6.18
N SER A 280 6.35 16.35 -5.73
CA SER A 280 7.65 15.87 -6.25
C SER A 280 7.80 16.01 -7.78
N ASP A 281 7.12 17.01 -8.37
CA ASP A 281 7.20 17.30 -9.80
C ASP A 281 8.56 17.92 -10.15
N LYS A 282 9.46 17.11 -10.72
CA LYS A 282 10.81 17.53 -11.12
C LYS A 282 10.88 18.25 -12.47
N SER A 283 9.73 18.56 -13.10
CA SER A 283 9.69 19.31 -14.37
C SER A 283 10.27 20.71 -14.23
N TYR A 284 10.03 21.37 -13.08
CA TYR A 284 10.64 22.66 -12.75
C TYR A 284 12.03 22.42 -12.13
N LYS A 285 13.07 22.63 -12.92
CA LYS A 285 14.43 22.32 -12.54
C LYS A 285 15.04 23.44 -11.66
N MET A 286 15.97 23.06 -10.76
CA MET A 286 16.73 24.03 -9.97
C MET A 286 17.55 25.00 -10.83
N THR A 287 17.87 24.63 -12.07
CA THR A 287 18.50 25.55 -13.04
C THR A 287 17.62 26.75 -13.35
N GLU A 288 16.27 26.59 -13.38
CA GLU A 288 15.35 27.71 -13.59
C GLU A 288 15.33 28.63 -12.37
N ILE A 289 15.32 28.08 -11.16
CA ILE A 289 15.45 28.86 -9.92
C ILE A 289 16.78 29.62 -9.89
N ASN A 290 17.86 28.99 -10.35
CA ASN A 290 19.17 29.62 -10.34
C ASN A 290 19.28 30.84 -11.27
N LYS A 291 18.44 30.94 -12.31
CA LYS A 291 18.40 32.12 -13.18
C LYS A 291 17.92 33.38 -12.44
N LEU A 292 17.16 33.18 -11.34
CA LEU A 292 16.68 34.28 -10.49
C LEU A 292 17.75 34.82 -9.53
N LYS A 293 18.95 34.22 -9.49
CA LYS A 293 19.97 34.53 -8.47
C LYS A 293 20.51 35.98 -8.61
N GLU A 294 20.54 36.50 -9.83
CA GLU A 294 21.03 37.85 -10.09
C GLU A 294 20.08 38.91 -9.49
N ASP A 295 18.77 38.71 -9.68
CA ASP A 295 17.74 39.69 -9.24
C ASP A 295 17.24 39.39 -7.82
N HIS A 296 17.19 38.12 -7.42
CA HIS A 296 16.60 37.66 -6.16
C HIS A 296 17.53 36.65 -5.43
N PRO A 297 18.73 37.04 -5.05
CA PRO A 297 19.73 36.13 -4.46
C PRO A 297 19.26 35.46 -3.14
N LYS A 298 18.58 36.24 -2.27
CA LYS A 298 18.09 35.75 -0.97
C LYS A 298 16.96 34.74 -1.13
N PHE A 299 16.08 34.94 -2.10
CA PHE A 299 15.03 33.98 -2.41
C PHE A 299 15.61 32.67 -2.91
N VAL A 300 16.57 32.72 -3.85
CA VAL A 300 17.23 31.52 -4.37
C VAL A 300 17.99 30.77 -3.28
N GLU A 301 18.65 31.48 -2.36
CA GLU A 301 19.31 30.88 -1.21
C GLU A 301 18.31 30.19 -0.29
N TRP A 302 17.17 30.84 0.02
CA TRP A 302 16.10 30.26 0.82
C TRP A 302 15.51 29.00 0.17
N VAL A 303 15.22 29.01 -1.15
CA VAL A 303 14.71 27.82 -1.85
C VAL A 303 15.70 26.65 -1.74
N ARG A 304 17.00 26.91 -1.94
CA ARG A 304 18.03 25.86 -1.82
C ARG A 304 18.16 25.32 -0.39
N ALA A 305 18.10 26.20 0.59
CA ALA A 305 18.15 25.79 2.00
C ALA A 305 16.92 24.94 2.36
N THR A 306 15.73 25.37 1.93
CA THR A 306 14.50 24.61 2.13
C THR A 306 14.58 23.21 1.52
N GLU A 307 14.99 23.08 0.26
CA GLU A 307 15.11 21.74 -0.37
C GLU A 307 16.14 20.84 0.32
N LYS A 308 17.20 21.42 0.84
CA LYS A 308 18.26 20.63 1.49
C LYS A 308 17.90 20.20 2.91
N MET A 309 17.20 21.04 3.67
CA MET A 309 17.05 20.86 5.13
C MET A 309 15.58 20.78 5.59
N ASP A 310 14.70 21.58 5.04
CA ASP A 310 13.38 21.81 5.63
C ASP A 310 12.24 21.13 4.87
N HIS A 311 12.39 20.88 3.55
CA HIS A 311 11.32 20.35 2.72
C HIS A 311 10.74 19.02 3.25
N GLY A 312 11.61 18.05 3.59
CA GLY A 312 11.18 16.76 4.13
C GLY A 312 10.45 16.88 5.47
N LYS A 313 10.93 17.79 6.35
CA LYS A 313 10.26 18.08 7.62
C LYS A 313 8.91 18.74 7.39
N MET A 314 8.85 19.77 6.55
CA MET A 314 7.61 20.46 6.24
C MET A 314 6.56 19.56 5.61
N LEU A 315 6.99 18.62 4.74
CA LEU A 315 6.11 17.61 4.17
C LEU A 315 5.51 16.71 5.26
N LYS A 316 6.34 16.22 6.18
CA LYS A 316 5.87 15.42 7.33
C LYS A 316 4.93 16.20 8.23
N ASP A 317 5.29 17.43 8.59
CA ASP A 317 4.46 18.29 9.46
C ASP A 317 3.09 18.56 8.83
N ASN A 318 3.03 18.73 7.51
CA ASN A 318 1.78 18.93 6.77
C ASN A 318 0.90 17.66 6.73
N MET A 319 1.52 16.47 6.67
CA MET A 319 0.82 15.19 6.63
C MET A 319 0.41 14.67 8.02
N LYS A 320 1.16 15.01 9.06
CA LYS A 320 0.96 14.51 10.42
C LYS A 320 -0.49 14.58 10.94
N PRO A 321 -1.26 15.66 10.76
CA PRO A 321 -2.65 15.71 11.22
C PRO A 321 -3.55 14.67 10.54
N PHE A 322 -3.30 14.35 9.27
CA PHE A 322 -4.02 13.29 8.56
C PHE A 322 -3.59 11.91 9.06
N GLU A 323 -2.30 11.69 9.27
CA GLU A 323 -1.77 10.47 9.87
C GLU A 323 -2.42 10.19 11.23
N GLU A 324 -2.49 11.18 12.11
CA GLU A 324 -3.10 11.05 13.44
C GLU A 324 -4.58 10.64 13.36
N ILE A 325 -5.34 11.19 12.40
CA ILE A 325 -6.74 10.83 12.18
C ILE A 325 -6.84 9.38 11.71
N PHE A 326 -6.14 9.01 10.63
CA PHE A 326 -6.32 7.72 9.99
C PHE A 326 -5.66 6.56 10.76
N PHE A 327 -4.53 6.79 11.45
CA PHE A 327 -3.98 5.81 12.38
C PHE A 327 -4.88 5.63 13.60
N GLY A 328 -5.51 6.70 14.09
CA GLY A 328 -6.50 6.60 15.14
C GLY A 328 -7.70 5.75 14.72
N VAL A 329 -8.26 5.97 13.53
CA VAL A 329 -9.33 5.14 12.97
C VAL A 329 -8.87 3.69 12.79
N GLY A 330 -7.66 3.48 12.28
CA GLY A 330 -7.06 2.15 12.15
C GLY A 330 -6.95 1.41 13.49
N ALA A 331 -6.53 2.09 14.54
CA ALA A 331 -6.48 1.53 15.89
C ALA A 331 -7.86 1.12 16.41
N GLU A 332 -8.89 1.92 16.19
CA GLU A 332 -10.28 1.59 16.56
C GLU A 332 -10.80 0.35 15.80
N ILE A 333 -10.47 0.23 14.51
CA ILE A 333 -10.82 -0.93 13.69
C ILE A 333 -10.12 -2.18 14.22
N LEU A 334 -8.83 -2.09 14.54
CA LEU A 334 -8.06 -3.22 15.09
C LEU A 334 -8.55 -3.62 16.48
N ASP A 335 -8.93 -2.66 17.33
CA ASP A 335 -9.53 -2.95 18.63
C ASP A 335 -10.89 -3.67 18.49
N ASN A 336 -11.71 -3.23 17.54
CA ASN A 336 -12.96 -3.90 17.22
C ASN A 336 -12.76 -5.34 16.72
N ALA A 337 -11.76 -5.57 15.85
CA ALA A 337 -11.37 -6.90 15.39
C ALA A 337 -10.86 -7.77 16.55
N SER A 338 -10.04 -7.23 17.44
CA SER A 338 -9.55 -7.89 18.64
C SER A 338 -10.69 -8.31 19.58
N ASN A 339 -11.68 -7.44 19.77
CA ASN A 339 -12.87 -7.74 20.58
C ASN A 339 -13.70 -8.88 19.98
N TYR A 340 -13.87 -8.89 18.65
CA TYR A 340 -14.53 -10.01 17.95
C TYR A 340 -13.78 -11.32 18.18
N LEU A 341 -12.46 -11.33 18.00
CA LEU A 341 -11.64 -12.51 18.20
C LEU A 341 -11.61 -13.00 19.65
N SER A 342 -11.73 -12.07 20.60
CA SER A 342 -11.82 -12.40 22.03
C SER A 342 -13.09 -13.15 22.40
N ALA A 343 -14.17 -12.90 21.69
CA ALA A 343 -15.44 -13.61 21.88
C ALA A 343 -15.46 -15.00 21.24
N ASN A 344 -14.45 -15.33 20.41
CA ASN A 344 -14.35 -16.61 19.72
C ASN A 344 -13.41 -17.57 20.48
N PRO A 345 -13.86 -18.76 20.92
CA PRO A 345 -13.08 -19.70 21.74
C PRO A 345 -11.97 -20.43 20.98
N ASP A 346 -11.82 -20.23 19.67
CA ASP A 346 -10.78 -20.89 18.86
C ASP A 346 -9.37 -20.44 19.25
N LYS A 347 -8.44 -21.39 19.38
CA LYS A 347 -7.02 -21.12 19.67
C LYS A 347 -6.35 -20.23 18.63
N THR A 348 -6.74 -20.36 17.37
CA THR A 348 -6.25 -19.51 16.26
C THR A 348 -6.70 -18.06 16.43
N ALA A 349 -7.96 -17.85 16.85
CA ALA A 349 -8.49 -16.54 17.15
C ALA A 349 -7.76 -15.87 18.32
N LYS A 350 -7.41 -16.64 19.36
CA LYS A 350 -6.64 -16.14 20.50
C LYS A 350 -5.25 -15.64 20.08
N LYS A 351 -4.54 -16.41 19.25
CA LYS A 351 -3.22 -16.01 18.75
C LYS A 351 -3.32 -14.75 17.88
N LEU A 352 -4.26 -14.71 16.96
CA LEU A 352 -4.49 -13.54 16.10
C LEU A 352 -4.85 -12.28 16.92
N ARG A 353 -5.65 -12.41 17.97
CA ARG A 353 -5.91 -11.33 18.91
C ARG A 353 -4.64 -10.81 19.58
N ASP A 354 -3.79 -11.72 20.05
CA ASP A 354 -2.56 -11.34 20.75
C ASP A 354 -1.58 -10.63 19.79
N ASP A 355 -1.54 -11.05 18.53
CA ASP A 355 -0.74 -10.42 17.47
C ASP A 355 -1.33 -9.04 17.07
N LEU A 356 -2.65 -8.91 16.95
CA LEU A 356 -3.32 -7.62 16.73
C LEU A 356 -3.09 -6.65 17.90
N ASN A 357 -3.16 -7.10 19.14
CA ASN A 357 -2.90 -6.25 20.29
C ASN A 357 -1.45 -5.74 20.32
N LYS A 358 -0.47 -6.55 19.88
CA LYS A 358 0.90 -6.10 19.68
C LYS A 358 1.00 -5.06 18.57
N ALA A 359 0.33 -5.28 17.45
CA ALA A 359 0.30 -4.36 16.32
C ALA A 359 -0.32 -3.00 16.70
N VAL A 360 -1.45 -2.99 17.41
CA VAL A 360 -2.07 -1.76 17.96
C VAL A 360 -1.10 -1.00 18.85
N ARG A 361 -0.42 -1.68 19.76
CA ARG A 361 0.59 -1.04 20.63
C ARG A 361 1.76 -0.48 19.82
N SER A 362 2.21 -1.20 18.80
CA SER A 362 3.27 -0.73 17.90
C SER A 362 2.81 0.50 17.08
N CYS A 363 1.58 0.52 16.57
CA CYS A 363 1.04 1.68 15.86
C CYS A 363 0.91 2.91 16.77
N LEU A 364 0.49 2.71 18.02
CA LEU A 364 0.40 3.80 19.01
C LEU A 364 1.78 4.30 19.47
N LEU A 365 2.79 3.42 19.52
CA LEU A 365 4.19 3.80 19.76
C LEU A 365 4.82 4.46 18.53
N TYR A 366 4.47 4.04 17.33
CA TYR A 366 4.97 4.63 16.08
C TYR A 366 4.53 6.08 15.89
N THR A 367 3.39 6.46 16.43
CA THR A 367 2.96 7.89 16.45
C THR A 367 3.78 8.73 17.43
N SER A 368 4.50 8.10 18.39
CA SER A 368 5.38 8.81 19.32
C SER A 368 6.87 8.75 18.93
N ASP A 369 7.32 7.67 18.28
CA ASP A 369 8.74 7.42 18.02
C ASP A 369 9.15 7.52 16.53
N ALA A 370 8.19 7.52 15.59
CA ALA A 370 8.48 7.71 14.15
C ALA A 370 9.03 9.10 13.78
N ALA A 371 9.18 9.97 14.78
CA ALA A 371 9.89 11.24 14.62
C ALA A 371 11.41 11.07 14.52
N ASP A 372 12.00 9.94 14.99
CA ASP A 372 13.45 9.80 15.13
C ASP A 372 14.14 8.81 14.19
N GLU A 373 13.41 7.89 13.56
CA GLU A 373 14.05 6.97 12.60
C GLU A 373 13.83 7.40 11.17
N GLY A 374 14.93 7.92 10.65
CA GLY A 374 15.05 8.47 9.32
C GLY A 374 14.48 7.57 8.23
N LEU A 375 13.72 8.20 7.36
CA LEU A 375 13.58 7.76 5.99
C LEU A 375 14.98 7.57 5.39
N GLY A 376 15.49 6.36 5.46
CA GLY A 376 16.56 5.88 4.61
C GLY A 376 16.06 5.86 3.18
N VAL A 377 15.95 7.03 2.58
CA VAL A 377 15.89 7.15 1.14
C VAL A 377 17.29 6.81 0.68
N ASP A 378 17.50 5.55 0.33
CA ASP A 378 18.68 5.14 -0.43
C ASP A 378 18.63 5.84 -1.79
N LEU A 379 19.29 7.00 -1.85
CA LEU A 379 19.62 7.71 -3.06
C LEU A 379 20.86 7.05 -3.72
N GLY A 380 20.92 5.73 -3.67
CA GLY A 380 21.88 4.90 -4.36
C GLY A 380 21.77 5.10 -5.85
N GLY A 381 22.53 6.07 -6.32
CA GLY A 381 22.83 6.30 -7.72
C GLY A 381 23.69 5.16 -8.29
N ARG A 382 23.50 4.91 -9.50
CA ARG A 382 24.32 4.69 -10.70
C ARG A 382 23.57 3.87 -11.69
#